data_00a2f5c621745749e5ca0903710cf10b
#
_entry.id   00a2f5c621745749e5ca0903710cf10b
#
_cell.length_a   1.000
_cell.length_b   1.000
_cell.length_c   1.000
_cell.angle_alpha   90.00
_cell.angle_beta   90.00
_cell.angle_gamma   90.00
#
_symmetry.space_group_name_H-M   'P 1'
#
loop_
_entity.id
_entity.type
_entity.pdbx_description
1 polymer ?
#
loop_
_entity_poly.entity_id
_entity_poly.type
_entity_poly.pdbx_seq_one_letter_code
_entity_poly.pdbx_strand_id
1 'polypeptide(L)'
;FHPQLERIHFIGPREEAAQLEGSKDFAKAFMKRHGIPTAAYRTFTKNELEAAKMYVLSQDGPYVLKADGLAGGKGVVILDNVVDALKELDSMLGEAKFGSASSRVVIEEHLTGPEFSVFVLTDGENYILLPQATDYKRVGEGQTGPNTGGMGAISPVPLVTPDVLGQVHREVIQPTLEGLQAESIPYC
;
A
#
# COMPACT_ATOMS: atom_id res chain seq x y z
N PHE A 1 -27.67 7.50 4.66
CA PHE A 1 -27.32 7.58 6.10
C PHE A 1 -28.58 7.30 6.93
N HIS A 2 -28.51 6.44 7.96
CA HIS A 2 -29.63 6.14 8.85
C HIS A 2 -29.77 7.29 9.86
N PRO A 3 -30.99 7.85 10.11
CA PRO A 3 -31.17 9.02 10.98
C PRO A 3 -30.62 8.87 12.41
N GLN A 4 -30.47 7.64 12.90
CA GLN A 4 -29.85 7.36 14.21
C GLN A 4 -28.35 7.59 14.25
N LEU A 5 -27.67 7.73 13.09
CA LEU A 5 -26.23 7.97 12.99
C LEU A 5 -25.85 9.45 13.08
N GLU A 6 -26.82 10.37 13.01
CA GLU A 6 -26.58 11.83 13.09
C GLU A 6 -25.99 12.28 14.44
N ARG A 7 -26.09 11.43 15.47
CA ARG A 7 -25.53 11.69 16.81
C ARG A 7 -24.18 11.00 17.06
N ILE A 8 -23.66 10.26 16.09
CA ILE A 8 -22.40 9.54 16.24
C ILE A 8 -21.32 10.33 15.53
N HIS A 9 -20.28 10.71 16.26
CA HIS A 9 -19.09 11.30 15.68
C HIS A 9 -18.24 10.18 15.06
N PHE A 10 -18.06 10.23 13.75
CA PHE A 10 -17.16 9.33 13.04
C PHE A 10 -15.77 9.96 12.96
N ILE A 11 -14.77 9.24 13.45
CA ILE A 11 -13.36 9.60 13.29
C ILE A 11 -12.80 8.72 12.19
N GLY A 12 -12.34 9.33 11.10
CA GLY A 12 -11.78 8.63 9.97
C GLY A 12 -11.97 9.35 8.64
N PRO A 13 -11.25 8.92 7.60
CA PRO A 13 -11.31 9.56 6.29
C PRO A 13 -12.69 9.37 5.63
N ARG A 14 -13.09 10.36 4.84
CA ARG A 14 -14.23 10.23 3.92
C ARG A 14 -13.87 9.31 2.75
N GLU A 15 -14.86 8.95 1.93
CA GLU A 15 -14.71 8.01 0.81
C GLU A 15 -13.54 8.37 -0.12
N GLU A 16 -13.40 9.65 -0.46
CA GLU A 16 -12.32 10.13 -1.34
C GLU A 16 -10.93 9.90 -0.73
N ALA A 17 -10.74 10.24 0.55
CA ALA A 17 -9.49 10.03 1.27
C ALA A 17 -9.23 8.54 1.60
N ALA A 18 -10.30 7.77 1.83
CA ALA A 18 -10.21 6.33 2.07
C ALA A 18 -9.66 5.57 0.85
N GLN A 19 -9.67 6.16 -0.36
CA GLN A 19 -9.04 5.57 -1.53
C GLN A 19 -7.51 5.41 -1.39
N LEU A 20 -6.85 6.17 -0.52
CA LEU A 20 -5.42 5.96 -0.22
C LEU A 20 -5.14 4.55 0.31
N GLU A 21 -6.09 3.92 1.00
CA GLU A 21 -6.03 2.52 1.41
C GLU A 21 -6.79 1.59 0.43
N GLY A 22 -7.92 2.06 -0.10
CA GLY A 22 -8.84 1.26 -0.91
C GLY A 22 -8.33 0.95 -2.32
N SER A 23 -7.43 1.77 -2.88
CA SER A 23 -6.84 1.60 -4.21
C SER A 23 -5.35 1.88 -4.20
N LYS A 24 -4.56 0.86 -4.52
CA LYS A 24 -3.10 1.01 -4.62
C LYS A 24 -2.70 1.91 -5.78
N ASP A 25 -3.42 1.85 -6.89
CA ASP A 25 -3.21 2.72 -8.04
C ASP A 25 -3.44 4.19 -7.67
N PHE A 26 -4.54 4.49 -6.98
CA PHE A 26 -4.81 5.82 -6.46
C PHE A 26 -3.71 6.31 -5.52
N ALA A 27 -3.32 5.49 -4.53
CA ALA A 27 -2.27 5.83 -3.58
C ALA A 27 -0.93 6.09 -4.26
N LYS A 28 -0.54 5.23 -5.20
CA LYS A 28 0.70 5.39 -5.97
C LYS A 28 0.68 6.65 -6.84
N ALA A 29 -0.43 6.92 -7.51
CA ALA A 29 -0.61 8.13 -8.32
C ALA A 29 -0.56 9.40 -7.45
N PHE A 30 -1.20 9.37 -6.28
CA PHE A 30 -1.13 10.44 -5.28
C PHE A 30 0.32 10.68 -4.81
N MET A 31 1.02 9.63 -4.39
CA MET A 31 2.42 9.73 -3.96
C MET A 31 3.30 10.33 -5.05
N LYS A 32 3.12 9.91 -6.30
CA LYS A 32 3.88 10.44 -7.45
C LYS A 32 3.59 11.93 -7.68
N ARG A 33 2.33 12.37 -7.60
CA ARG A 33 1.95 13.78 -7.80
C ARG A 33 2.55 14.70 -6.73
N HIS A 34 2.64 14.20 -5.51
CA HIS A 34 3.10 14.98 -4.36
C HIS A 34 4.56 14.71 -3.97
N GLY A 35 5.33 14.01 -4.82
CA GLY A 35 6.75 13.75 -4.60
C GLY A 35 7.07 12.85 -3.40
N ILE A 36 6.11 12.04 -2.96
CA ILE A 36 6.28 11.10 -1.85
C ILE A 36 7.02 9.85 -2.35
N PRO A 37 8.14 9.47 -1.72
CA PRO A 37 8.90 8.29 -2.12
C PRO A 37 8.06 7.02 -2.08
N THR A 38 8.12 6.25 -3.14
CA THR A 38 7.45 4.94 -3.25
C THR A 38 8.18 4.07 -4.27
N ALA A 39 8.01 2.75 -4.19
CA ALA A 39 8.53 1.82 -5.18
C ALA A 39 8.10 2.20 -6.59
N ALA A 40 9.00 2.08 -7.56
CA ALA A 40 8.65 2.23 -8.97
C ALA A 40 7.50 1.27 -9.31
N TYR A 41 6.55 1.71 -10.13
CA TYR A 41 5.35 0.92 -10.39
C TYR A 41 4.76 1.19 -11.77
N ARG A 42 3.95 0.25 -12.22
CA ARG A 42 3.05 0.43 -13.35
C ARG A 42 1.76 -0.33 -13.12
N THR A 43 0.65 0.30 -13.46
CA THR A 43 -0.70 -0.27 -13.31
C THR A 43 -1.23 -0.72 -14.66
N PHE A 44 -1.91 -1.86 -14.69
CA PHE A 44 -2.50 -2.44 -15.88
C PHE A 44 -3.92 -2.91 -15.62
N THR A 45 -4.77 -2.74 -16.60
CA THR A 45 -6.14 -3.26 -16.64
C THR A 45 -6.18 -4.59 -17.43
N LYS A 46 -7.31 -5.30 -17.36
CA LYS A 46 -7.51 -6.55 -18.14
C LYS A 46 -7.26 -6.36 -19.63
N ASN A 47 -7.62 -5.21 -20.18
CA ASN A 47 -7.44 -4.93 -21.62
C ASN A 47 -5.95 -4.73 -21.99
N GLU A 48 -5.08 -4.54 -20.99
CA GLU A 48 -3.64 -4.31 -21.17
C GLU A 48 -2.81 -5.53 -20.74
N LEU A 49 -3.43 -6.72 -20.65
CA LEU A 49 -2.76 -7.94 -20.15
C LEU A 49 -1.46 -8.25 -20.92
N GLU A 50 -1.46 -8.14 -22.24
CA GLU A 50 -0.24 -8.40 -23.03
C GLU A 50 0.83 -7.32 -22.78
N ALA A 51 0.46 -6.05 -22.61
CA ALA A 51 1.38 -4.99 -22.22
C ALA A 51 1.94 -5.23 -20.81
N ALA A 52 1.11 -5.73 -19.88
CA ALA A 52 1.54 -6.11 -18.55
C ALA A 52 2.56 -7.25 -18.58
N LYS A 53 2.34 -8.29 -19.40
CA LYS A 53 3.30 -9.38 -19.59
C LYS A 53 4.62 -8.88 -20.16
N MET A 54 4.58 -8.02 -21.16
CA MET A 54 5.80 -7.41 -21.72
C MET A 54 6.56 -6.57 -20.68
N TYR A 55 5.82 -5.88 -19.80
CA TYR A 55 6.44 -5.14 -18.70
C TYR A 55 7.12 -6.08 -17.70
N VAL A 56 6.48 -7.19 -17.29
CA VAL A 56 7.09 -8.21 -16.43
C VAL A 56 8.37 -8.77 -17.07
N LEU A 57 8.33 -9.09 -18.37
CA LEU A 57 9.49 -9.60 -19.12
C LEU A 57 10.65 -8.60 -19.23
N SER A 58 10.38 -7.32 -19.09
CA SER A 58 11.39 -6.25 -19.13
C SER A 58 12.04 -5.95 -17.77
N GLN A 59 11.55 -6.58 -16.70
CA GLN A 59 12.05 -6.38 -15.34
C GLN A 59 12.95 -7.54 -14.91
N ASP A 60 13.88 -7.25 -14.02
CA ASP A 60 14.58 -8.27 -13.26
C ASP A 60 13.78 -8.60 -12.00
N GLY A 61 13.65 -9.87 -11.66
CA GLY A 61 12.95 -10.30 -10.43
C GLY A 61 13.68 -9.87 -9.15
N PRO A 62 13.02 -9.99 -7.98
CA PRO A 62 11.70 -10.57 -7.75
C PRO A 62 10.55 -9.70 -8.27
N TYR A 63 9.49 -10.34 -8.73
CA TYR A 63 8.31 -9.70 -9.31
C TYR A 63 7.24 -9.47 -8.25
N VAL A 64 6.81 -8.23 -8.04
CA VAL A 64 5.76 -7.88 -7.06
C VAL A 64 4.49 -7.53 -7.81
N LEU A 65 3.48 -8.38 -7.68
CA LEU A 65 2.16 -8.20 -8.27
C LEU A 65 1.13 -7.92 -7.18
N LYS A 66 0.37 -6.83 -7.33
CA LYS A 66 -0.63 -6.43 -6.33
C LYS A 66 -1.98 -6.19 -7.01
N ALA A 67 -3.02 -6.89 -6.55
CA ALA A 67 -4.40 -6.51 -6.89
C ALA A 67 -4.68 -5.11 -6.35
N ASP A 68 -5.30 -4.24 -7.15
CA ASP A 68 -5.51 -2.83 -6.80
C ASP A 68 -6.41 -2.67 -5.57
N GLY A 69 -7.55 -3.35 -5.55
CA GLY A 69 -8.51 -3.24 -4.46
C GLY A 69 -8.15 -4.06 -3.22
N LEU A 70 -9.05 -3.98 -2.22
CA LEU A 70 -8.95 -4.73 -0.98
C LEU A 70 -9.15 -6.23 -1.23
N ALA A 71 -8.18 -7.05 -0.87
CA ALA A 71 -8.18 -8.51 -1.07
C ALA A 71 -7.86 -9.28 0.24
N GLY A 72 -8.16 -8.69 1.40
CA GLY A 72 -7.98 -9.32 2.71
C GLY A 72 -6.53 -9.74 2.98
N GLY A 73 -5.55 -8.95 2.57
CA GLY A 73 -4.12 -9.24 2.73
C GLY A 73 -3.56 -10.28 1.74
N LYS A 74 -4.39 -10.86 0.87
CA LYS A 74 -3.99 -11.93 -0.07
C LYS A 74 -3.68 -11.42 -1.48
N GLY A 75 -3.96 -10.15 -1.77
CA GLY A 75 -3.80 -9.55 -3.09
C GLY A 75 -2.38 -9.14 -3.45
N VAL A 76 -1.38 -9.48 -2.65
CA VAL A 76 0.04 -9.19 -2.89
C VAL A 76 0.80 -10.49 -3.04
N VAL A 77 1.49 -10.66 -4.16
CA VAL A 77 2.30 -11.85 -4.47
C VAL A 77 3.69 -11.41 -4.91
N ILE A 78 4.70 -12.05 -4.34
CA ILE A 78 6.11 -11.84 -4.69
C ILE A 78 6.65 -13.15 -5.27
N LEU A 79 7.24 -13.08 -6.45
CA LEU A 79 7.66 -14.24 -7.23
C LEU A 79 9.10 -14.05 -7.73
N ASP A 80 9.91 -15.10 -7.57
CA ASP A 80 11.33 -15.05 -7.91
C ASP A 80 11.61 -15.34 -9.40
N ASN A 81 10.68 -16.01 -10.06
CA ASN A 81 10.87 -16.36 -11.48
C ASN A 81 9.77 -15.80 -12.38
N VAL A 82 10.14 -15.48 -13.61
CA VAL A 82 9.29 -14.84 -14.59
C VAL A 82 8.11 -15.71 -15.03
N VAL A 83 8.29 -17.02 -15.10
CA VAL A 83 7.22 -17.94 -15.57
C VAL A 83 6.07 -17.97 -14.59
N ASP A 84 6.35 -18.01 -13.29
CA ASP A 84 5.32 -17.97 -12.26
C ASP A 84 4.70 -16.58 -12.16
N ALA A 85 5.48 -15.51 -12.36
CA ALA A 85 4.96 -14.14 -12.43
C ALA A 85 3.96 -13.95 -13.58
N LEU A 86 4.24 -14.49 -14.76
CA LEU A 86 3.32 -14.44 -15.90
C LEU A 86 2.04 -15.25 -15.65
N LYS A 87 2.15 -16.45 -15.05
CA LYS A 87 0.97 -17.27 -14.69
C LYS A 87 0.10 -16.56 -13.64
N GLU A 88 0.72 -15.99 -12.62
CA GLU A 88 -0.01 -15.26 -11.59
C GLU A 88 -0.69 -14.02 -12.16
N LEU A 89 -0.03 -13.30 -13.06
CA LEU A 89 -0.61 -12.16 -13.76
C LEU A 89 -1.83 -12.55 -14.60
N ASP A 90 -1.77 -13.67 -15.32
CA ASP A 90 -2.91 -14.23 -16.04
C ASP A 90 -4.08 -14.56 -15.09
N SER A 91 -3.78 -15.17 -13.94
CA SER A 91 -4.79 -15.50 -12.93
C SER A 91 -5.41 -14.24 -12.30
N MET A 92 -4.58 -13.27 -11.91
CA MET A 92 -5.05 -12.06 -11.26
C MET A 92 -5.86 -11.19 -12.22
N LEU A 93 -5.30 -10.85 -13.37
CA LEU A 93 -5.87 -9.88 -14.30
C LEU A 93 -6.77 -10.51 -15.35
N GLY A 94 -6.38 -11.68 -15.90
CA GLY A 94 -7.14 -12.41 -16.91
C GLY A 94 -8.39 -13.09 -16.36
N GLU A 95 -8.25 -13.80 -15.24
CA GLU A 95 -9.30 -14.61 -14.60
C GLU A 95 -9.98 -13.90 -13.42
N ALA A 96 -9.54 -12.69 -13.06
CA ALA A 96 -10.07 -11.90 -11.93
C ALA A 96 -10.04 -12.68 -10.60
N LYS A 97 -8.90 -13.32 -10.28
CA LYS A 97 -8.67 -14.15 -9.07
C LYS A 97 -9.21 -13.55 -7.77
N PHE A 98 -9.16 -12.23 -7.61
CA PHE A 98 -9.68 -11.50 -6.45
C PHE A 98 -10.94 -10.70 -6.77
N GLY A 99 -11.74 -11.14 -7.76
CA GLY A 99 -12.96 -10.45 -8.16
C GLY A 99 -12.71 -9.01 -8.62
N SER A 100 -13.52 -8.07 -8.16
CA SER A 100 -13.40 -6.64 -8.50
C SER A 100 -12.06 -6.02 -8.09
N ALA A 101 -11.40 -6.54 -7.05
CA ALA A 101 -10.08 -6.08 -6.64
C ALA A 101 -9.00 -6.33 -7.71
N SER A 102 -9.21 -7.32 -8.60
CA SER A 102 -8.35 -7.62 -9.75
C SER A 102 -8.73 -6.87 -11.03
N SER A 103 -9.60 -5.87 -10.97
CA SER A 103 -9.91 -5.03 -12.14
C SER A 103 -8.67 -4.31 -12.68
N ARG A 104 -7.71 -4.08 -11.80
CA ARG A 104 -6.35 -3.58 -12.08
C ARG A 104 -5.33 -4.38 -11.28
N VAL A 105 -4.13 -4.49 -11.82
CA VAL A 105 -2.95 -5.03 -11.13
C VAL A 105 -1.85 -3.99 -11.18
N VAL A 106 -1.28 -3.71 -10.02
CA VAL A 106 -0.09 -2.87 -9.87
C VAL A 106 1.12 -3.78 -9.82
N ILE A 107 2.05 -3.58 -10.75
CA ILE A 107 3.35 -4.26 -10.79
C ILE A 107 4.37 -3.30 -10.23
N GLU A 108 5.08 -3.71 -9.17
CA GLU A 108 6.00 -2.85 -8.43
C GLU A 108 7.41 -3.40 -8.40
N GLU A 109 8.35 -2.48 -8.22
CA GLU A 109 9.71 -2.78 -7.82
C GLU A 109 9.72 -3.51 -6.46
N HIS A 110 10.56 -4.54 -6.33
CA HIS A 110 10.77 -5.22 -5.06
C HIS A 110 11.74 -4.41 -4.19
N LEU A 111 11.23 -3.85 -3.11
CA LEU A 111 12.04 -3.16 -2.10
C LEU A 111 12.51 -4.14 -1.03
N THR A 112 13.72 -3.96 -0.57
CA THR A 112 14.33 -4.71 0.54
C THR A 112 14.68 -3.79 1.69
N GLY A 113 14.65 -4.29 2.90
CA GLY A 113 15.00 -3.54 4.10
C GLY A 113 14.11 -3.88 5.29
N PRO A 114 14.41 -3.31 6.46
CA PRO A 114 13.55 -3.46 7.63
C PRO A 114 12.26 -2.67 7.44
N GLU A 115 11.13 -3.31 7.78
CA GLU A 115 9.79 -2.72 7.68
C GLU A 115 9.33 -2.22 9.05
N PHE A 116 8.73 -1.03 9.07
CA PHE A 116 8.05 -0.51 10.25
C PHE A 116 6.89 0.39 9.84
N SER A 117 5.92 0.56 10.75
CA SER A 117 4.77 1.43 10.58
C SER A 117 4.91 2.68 11.43
N VAL A 118 4.57 3.83 10.86
CA VAL A 118 4.40 5.10 11.56
C VAL A 118 2.93 5.47 11.55
N PHE A 119 2.39 5.74 12.73
CA PHE A 119 0.98 6.08 12.88
C PHE A 119 0.83 7.58 13.10
N VAL A 120 -0.08 8.18 12.35
CA VAL A 120 -0.38 9.61 12.40
C VAL A 120 -1.86 9.79 12.71
N LEU A 121 -2.18 10.55 13.74
CA LEU A 121 -3.52 11.01 14.00
C LEU A 121 -3.61 12.49 13.58
N THR A 122 -4.54 12.82 12.69
CA THR A 122 -4.68 14.16 12.12
C THR A 122 -6.13 14.63 12.14
N ASP A 123 -6.31 15.95 12.21
CA ASP A 123 -7.58 16.66 12.00
C ASP A 123 -7.68 17.25 10.59
N GLY A 124 -6.70 16.95 9.71
CA GLY A 124 -6.58 17.47 8.37
C GLY A 124 -5.65 18.68 8.23
N GLU A 125 -5.35 19.39 9.33
CA GLU A 125 -4.43 20.52 9.39
C GLU A 125 -3.23 20.23 10.29
N ASN A 126 -3.51 19.73 11.48
CA ASN A 126 -2.52 19.37 12.48
C ASN A 126 -2.43 17.85 12.61
N TYR A 127 -1.34 17.38 13.20
CA TYR A 127 -1.20 15.95 13.47
C TYR A 127 -0.33 15.69 14.70
N ILE A 128 -0.51 14.51 15.26
CA ILE A 128 0.38 13.94 16.27
C ILE A 128 0.91 12.58 15.79
N LEU A 129 2.16 12.30 16.13
CA LEU A 129 2.75 10.99 15.91
C LEU A 129 2.43 10.08 17.09
N LEU A 130 1.91 8.91 16.78
CA LEU A 130 1.79 7.80 17.73
C LEU A 130 3.07 6.94 17.69
N PRO A 131 3.30 6.09 18.70
CA PRO A 131 4.45 5.20 18.70
C PRO A 131 4.50 4.32 17.45
N GLN A 132 5.67 4.28 16.81
CA GLN A 132 5.92 3.40 15.66
C GLN A 132 5.96 1.94 16.11
N ALA A 133 5.63 1.03 15.18
CA ALA A 133 5.68 -0.40 15.43
C ALA A 133 6.23 -1.17 14.23
N THR A 134 6.82 -2.32 14.48
CA THR A 134 7.07 -3.34 13.46
C THR A 134 6.28 -4.59 13.81
N ASP A 135 5.66 -5.20 12.82
CA ASP A 135 4.89 -6.42 12.99
C ASP A 135 5.60 -7.61 12.31
N TYR A 136 5.27 -8.79 12.80
CA TYR A 136 5.77 -10.06 12.28
C TYR A 136 4.64 -10.78 11.58
N LYS A 137 4.70 -10.82 10.24
CA LYS A 137 3.66 -11.41 9.38
C LYS A 137 3.96 -12.82 8.93
N ARG A 138 5.25 -13.18 8.83
CA ARG A 138 5.67 -14.50 8.35
C ARG A 138 5.49 -15.57 9.43
N VAL A 139 4.97 -16.73 9.02
CA VAL A 139 4.67 -17.84 9.96
C VAL A 139 5.91 -18.54 10.49
N GLY A 140 7.01 -18.52 9.75
CA GLY A 140 8.25 -19.22 10.08
C GLY A 140 9.34 -18.34 10.65
N GLU A 141 10.27 -18.92 11.36
CA GLU A 141 11.47 -18.26 11.87
C GLU A 141 12.28 -17.62 10.73
N GLY A 142 12.99 -16.53 11.03
CA GLY A 142 13.81 -15.84 10.04
C GLY A 142 13.02 -15.20 8.90
N GLN A 143 11.78 -14.81 9.16
CA GLN A 143 10.90 -14.19 8.15
C GLN A 143 10.62 -15.10 6.95
N THR A 144 10.36 -16.38 7.19
CA THR A 144 10.08 -17.39 6.16
C THR A 144 8.62 -17.82 6.13
N GLY A 145 8.20 -18.48 5.04
CA GLY A 145 6.85 -18.99 4.87
C GLY A 145 5.82 -17.92 4.45
N PRO A 146 4.54 -18.28 4.41
CA PRO A 146 3.48 -17.36 3.98
C PRO A 146 3.21 -16.25 5.00
N ASN A 147 2.64 -15.13 4.50
CA ASN A 147 2.15 -14.05 5.35
C ASN A 147 0.90 -14.50 6.12
N THR A 148 0.78 -14.00 7.35
CA THR A 148 -0.40 -14.12 8.21
C THR A 148 -1.04 -12.75 8.43
N GLY A 149 -2.10 -12.68 9.22
CA GLY A 149 -2.70 -11.42 9.68
C GLY A 149 -1.89 -10.68 10.75
N GLY A 150 -0.75 -11.25 11.17
CA GLY A 150 0.15 -10.75 12.21
C GLY A 150 0.38 -11.79 13.29
N MET A 151 1.64 -12.05 13.61
CA MET A 151 2.08 -12.99 14.68
C MET A 151 2.41 -12.23 15.98
N GLY A 152 2.61 -10.94 15.90
CA GLY A 152 2.95 -10.04 16.99
C GLY A 152 3.52 -8.73 16.48
N ALA A 153 3.68 -7.76 17.38
CA ALA A 153 4.29 -6.47 17.07
C ALA A 153 5.21 -6.02 18.20
N ILE A 154 6.21 -5.21 17.85
CA ILE A 154 7.12 -4.56 18.78
C ILE A 154 7.00 -3.04 18.64
N SER A 155 6.84 -2.35 19.76
CA SER A 155 6.88 -0.91 19.86
C SER A 155 7.58 -0.52 21.19
N PRO A 156 8.45 0.51 21.20
CA PRO A 156 9.01 1.23 20.07
C PRO A 156 9.96 0.37 19.24
N VAL A 157 10.19 0.78 17.97
CA VAL A 157 11.09 0.07 17.05
C VAL A 157 12.53 0.58 17.23
N PRO A 158 13.49 -0.28 17.67
CA PRO A 158 14.84 0.18 18.04
C PRO A 158 15.64 0.83 16.89
N LEU A 159 15.37 0.45 15.65
CA LEU A 159 16.06 0.99 14.47
C LEU A 159 15.50 2.34 13.99
N VAL A 160 14.34 2.77 14.50
CA VAL A 160 13.72 4.04 14.14
C VAL A 160 14.28 5.15 15.01
N THR A 161 15.37 5.75 14.53
CA THR A 161 16.02 6.86 15.18
C THR A 161 15.26 8.18 14.98
N PRO A 162 15.57 9.26 15.75
CA PRO A 162 15.01 10.59 15.51
C PRO A 162 15.27 11.11 14.09
N ASP A 163 16.42 10.77 13.48
CA ASP A 163 16.75 11.18 12.11
C ASP A 163 15.85 10.48 11.09
N VAL A 164 15.59 9.17 11.26
CA VAL A 164 14.65 8.42 10.43
C VAL A 164 13.23 8.99 10.54
N LEU A 165 12.77 9.29 11.76
CA LEU A 165 11.47 9.95 11.96
C LEU A 165 11.42 11.34 11.32
N GLY A 166 12.51 12.10 11.42
CA GLY A 166 12.63 13.39 10.75
C GLY A 166 12.55 13.28 9.22
N GLN A 167 13.11 12.22 8.64
CA GLN A 167 12.99 11.93 7.21
C GLN A 167 11.56 11.55 6.84
N VAL A 168 10.93 10.63 7.58
CA VAL A 168 9.51 10.26 7.38
C VAL A 168 8.60 11.47 7.46
N HIS A 169 8.85 12.37 8.41
CA HIS A 169 8.10 13.63 8.53
C HIS A 169 8.18 14.46 7.24
N ARG A 170 9.40 14.75 6.77
CA ARG A 170 9.61 15.64 5.61
C ARG A 170 9.20 15.02 4.29
N GLU A 171 9.44 13.71 4.12
CA GLU A 171 9.30 13.06 2.82
C GLU A 171 7.97 12.32 2.65
N VAL A 172 7.27 12.00 3.75
CA VAL A 172 6.03 11.22 3.71
C VAL A 172 4.86 11.98 4.33
N ILE A 173 4.97 12.34 5.63
CA ILE A 173 3.81 12.85 6.37
C ILE A 173 3.41 14.24 5.87
N GLN A 174 4.35 15.17 5.86
CA GLN A 174 4.09 16.53 5.44
C GLN A 174 3.55 16.61 4.00
N PRO A 175 4.19 16.02 2.98
CA PRO A 175 3.65 16.08 1.62
C PRO A 175 2.34 15.31 1.45
N THR A 176 2.04 14.32 2.31
CA THR A 176 0.72 13.65 2.30
C THR A 176 -0.37 14.61 2.76
N LEU A 177 -0.18 15.31 3.88
CA LEU A 177 -1.17 16.25 4.39
C LEU A 177 -1.36 17.46 3.45
N GLU A 178 -0.26 18.03 2.97
CA GLU A 178 -0.29 19.13 1.99
C GLU A 178 -0.97 18.71 0.68
N GLY A 179 -0.71 17.48 0.21
CA GLY A 179 -1.34 16.93 -0.98
C GLY A 179 -2.84 16.72 -0.83
N LEU A 180 -3.28 16.18 0.31
CA LEU A 180 -4.70 16.02 0.62
C LEU A 180 -5.43 17.36 0.66
N GLN A 181 -4.83 18.39 1.26
CA GLN A 181 -5.36 19.74 1.27
C GLN A 181 -5.42 20.34 -0.14
N ALA A 182 -4.34 20.22 -0.92
CA ALA A 182 -4.25 20.74 -2.28
C ALA A 182 -5.30 20.12 -3.23
N GLU A 183 -5.58 18.82 -3.06
CA GLU A 183 -6.61 18.12 -3.83
C GLU A 183 -8.02 18.27 -3.24
N SER A 184 -8.18 19.03 -2.15
CA SER A 184 -9.46 19.19 -1.43
C SER A 184 -10.08 17.88 -0.96
N ILE A 185 -9.23 16.92 -0.57
CA ILE A 185 -9.61 15.61 -0.05
C ILE A 185 -9.55 15.67 1.49
N PRO A 186 -10.67 15.87 2.20
CA PRO A 186 -10.65 16.00 3.64
C PRO A 186 -10.29 14.66 4.33
N TYR A 187 -9.33 14.72 5.23
CA TYR A 187 -8.86 13.58 6.02
C TYR A 187 -8.91 13.96 7.51
N CYS A 188 -9.98 13.59 8.20
CA CYS A 188 -10.21 13.88 9.62
C CYS A 188 -11.11 12.83 10.28
#